data_312542142c1045aa2b3dce649228cec8
#
_entry.id   312542142c1045aa2b3dce649228cec8
#
_cell.length_a   1.000
_cell.length_b   1.000
_cell.length_c   1.000
_cell.angle_alpha   90.00
_cell.angle_beta   90.00
_cell.angle_gamma   90.00
#
_symmetry.space_group_name_H-M   'P 1'
#
loop_
_entity.id
_entity.type
_entity.pdbx_description
1 polymer ?
#
loop_
_entity_poly.entity_id
_entity_poly.type
_entity_poly.pdbx_seq_one_letter_code
_entity_poly.pdbx_strand_id
1 'polypeptide(L)'
;MKFIKIEWKNIFAYGEEIQTVEYNDGELVLLKGKSGSGKTAILSLPSLLLYGKLEKLNKSSIANRLNKNGWIRGTIEKSNHTYIIERTFSPNSLTVIKDGVNIDSYGTSSAQDYIDKEIADIPLPVFSNMISISLKKFKSFLTMSPADRKQIIDRVFNLEAVNIAFEKIKKDGRDISAAINSDNSTLFQLGQTFQRATNELTALQEKFKNEVNKTEIEENNKKIQEITDNVTKLTTAYQEYSTAQQELTTKINDIKKRQYENNFNIKTIDEKLQLFSQAKCPTCGVSFVSESYTELKQKLADLKNAKNAITAELNNELNEVNTQYSNVNSYLTKINNTIYQYKSEISTLANKNKMLEEQFKSSAEFSSIQNIVNSTAEQMDAIKQQLSDNSLKLKDLQNLALVYSIDGVKQKVIINYLPILNDEIEHNLQLLNFPYQLDIDSKFEPHLKELGVELSPETLSDGEEARVDLVILCSLFKLLKRRFPTINILSIDEVISSLDSESSGLVLEFLKEYAKENNLSCFIVSHTDLFLDNFDKIIEVNKDGFSKINVFIPNV
;
A
#
# COMPACT_ATOMS: atom_id res chain seq x y z
N MET A 1 0.34 20.93 -12.65
CA MET A 1 0.52 21.14 -14.10
C MET A 1 -0.82 21.50 -14.72
N LYS A 2 -0.83 22.54 -15.56
CA LYS A 2 -2.02 23.05 -16.26
C LYS A 2 -1.78 22.91 -17.77
N PHE A 3 -2.65 22.20 -18.46
CA PHE A 3 -2.62 22.11 -19.92
C PHE A 3 -3.19 23.39 -20.52
N ILE A 4 -2.52 23.93 -21.52
CA ILE A 4 -2.98 25.12 -22.29
C ILE A 4 -3.47 24.68 -23.64
N LYS A 5 -2.64 23.96 -24.41
CA LYS A 5 -3.02 23.43 -25.72
C LYS A 5 -2.23 22.17 -26.06
N ILE A 6 -2.81 21.34 -26.92
CA ILE A 6 -2.14 20.20 -27.53
C ILE A 6 -2.38 20.26 -29.05
N GLU A 7 -1.32 20.12 -29.81
CA GLU A 7 -1.27 20.07 -31.26
C GLU A 7 -0.76 18.69 -31.69
N TRP A 8 -1.38 18.08 -32.68
CA TRP A 8 -0.96 16.74 -33.14
C TRP A 8 -1.22 16.55 -34.64
N LYS A 9 -0.46 15.62 -35.24
CA LYS A 9 -0.68 15.08 -36.59
C LYS A 9 -0.17 13.65 -36.69
N ASN A 10 -0.71 12.90 -37.64
CA ASN A 10 -0.31 11.52 -37.90
C ASN A 10 -0.37 10.62 -36.64
N ILE A 11 -1.35 10.85 -35.76
CA ILE A 11 -1.61 10.04 -34.57
C ILE A 11 -2.96 9.34 -34.73
N PHE A 12 -2.98 8.03 -34.55
CA PHE A 12 -4.15 7.16 -34.70
C PHE A 12 -4.85 7.35 -36.06
N ALA A 13 -6.08 7.88 -36.05
CA ALA A 13 -6.88 8.11 -37.26
C ALA A 13 -6.62 9.47 -37.92
N TYR A 14 -5.83 10.36 -37.32
CA TYR A 14 -5.54 11.68 -37.80
C TYR A 14 -4.41 11.67 -38.84
N GLY A 15 -4.51 12.52 -39.88
CA GLY A 15 -3.56 12.63 -40.98
C GLY A 15 -2.52 13.72 -40.75
N GLU A 16 -1.95 14.24 -41.88
CA GLU A 16 -0.84 15.20 -41.87
C GLU A 16 -1.22 16.61 -41.43
N GLU A 17 -2.51 16.93 -41.50
CA GLU A 17 -3.01 18.23 -41.05
C GLU A 17 -2.90 18.36 -39.56
N ILE A 18 -2.31 19.46 -39.08
CA ILE A 18 -2.18 19.73 -37.66
C ILE A 18 -3.56 20.01 -37.09
N GLN A 19 -3.92 19.27 -36.07
CA GLN A 19 -5.11 19.48 -35.26
C GLN A 19 -4.70 20.12 -33.95
N THR A 20 -5.58 20.95 -33.37
CA THR A 20 -5.29 21.68 -32.11
C THR A 20 -6.49 21.62 -31.19
N VAL A 21 -6.24 21.28 -29.92
CA VAL A 21 -7.21 21.40 -28.85
C VAL A 21 -6.65 22.32 -27.77
N GLU A 22 -7.46 23.30 -27.35
CA GLU A 22 -7.17 24.20 -26.24
C GLU A 22 -7.94 23.80 -25.02
N TYR A 23 -7.30 23.93 -23.83
CA TYR A 23 -7.81 23.56 -22.54
C TYR A 23 -8.05 24.83 -21.71
N ASN A 24 -9.25 25.34 -21.75
CA ASN A 24 -9.64 26.54 -20.99
C ASN A 24 -10.28 26.15 -19.67
N ASP A 25 -9.95 26.88 -18.62
CA ASP A 25 -10.50 26.66 -17.29
C ASP A 25 -12.00 26.98 -17.24
N GLY A 26 -12.76 26.10 -16.60
CA GLY A 26 -14.19 26.28 -16.39
C GLY A 26 -15.06 25.99 -17.62
N GLU A 27 -14.53 25.36 -18.67
CA GLU A 27 -15.30 25.03 -19.87
C GLU A 27 -15.81 23.58 -19.84
N LEU A 28 -17.06 23.38 -20.21
CA LEU A 28 -17.65 22.09 -20.56
C LEU A 28 -17.59 21.91 -22.08
N VAL A 29 -16.82 20.92 -22.55
CA VAL A 29 -16.51 20.69 -23.96
C VAL A 29 -17.15 19.38 -24.43
N LEU A 30 -17.95 19.46 -25.50
CA LEU A 30 -18.51 18.26 -26.16
C LEU A 30 -17.58 17.74 -27.25
N LEU A 31 -17.19 16.48 -27.16
CA LEU A 31 -16.58 15.73 -28.26
C LEU A 31 -17.66 14.93 -29.02
N LYS A 32 -18.08 15.44 -30.17
CA LYS A 32 -19.13 14.86 -30.98
C LYS A 32 -18.55 14.19 -32.24
N GLY A 33 -19.21 13.16 -32.73
CA GLY A 33 -18.87 12.50 -34.00
C GLY A 33 -19.25 11.03 -34.02
N LYS A 34 -19.22 10.43 -35.21
CA LYS A 34 -19.58 9.02 -35.41
C LYS A 34 -18.65 8.06 -34.65
N SER A 35 -19.11 6.84 -34.36
CA SER A 35 -18.25 5.81 -33.78
C SER A 35 -17.04 5.55 -34.69
N GLY A 36 -15.84 5.45 -34.11
CA GLY A 36 -14.60 5.27 -34.88
C GLY A 36 -14.07 6.53 -35.57
N SER A 37 -14.67 7.72 -35.36
CA SER A 37 -14.15 8.98 -35.91
C SER A 37 -12.84 9.48 -35.28
N GLY A 38 -12.45 9.00 -34.09
CA GLY A 38 -11.23 9.40 -33.42
C GLY A 38 -11.42 10.22 -32.14
N LYS A 39 -12.64 10.30 -31.58
CA LYS A 39 -12.92 11.03 -30.33
C LYS A 39 -12.06 10.56 -29.14
N THR A 40 -12.04 9.27 -28.90
CA THR A 40 -11.24 8.67 -27.80
C THR A 40 -9.73 8.92 -27.97
N ALA A 41 -9.25 9.13 -29.21
CA ALA A 41 -7.87 9.51 -29.45
C ALA A 41 -7.55 10.87 -28.83
N ILE A 42 -8.46 11.86 -28.93
CA ILE A 42 -8.31 13.20 -28.34
C ILE A 42 -8.15 13.09 -26.82
N LEU A 43 -8.98 12.27 -26.16
CA LEU A 43 -8.90 12.05 -24.71
C LEU A 43 -7.56 11.42 -24.26
N SER A 44 -6.88 10.71 -25.17
CA SER A 44 -5.59 10.07 -24.90
C SER A 44 -4.40 10.99 -25.09
N LEU A 45 -4.56 12.15 -25.74
CA LEU A 45 -3.45 13.07 -26.07
C LEU A 45 -2.67 13.56 -24.84
N PRO A 46 -3.32 13.95 -23.72
CA PRO A 46 -2.57 14.36 -22.53
C PRO A 46 -1.66 13.25 -21.99
N SER A 47 -2.15 11.99 -21.95
CA SER A 47 -1.33 10.84 -21.55
C SER A 47 -0.19 10.57 -22.52
N LEU A 48 -0.44 10.67 -23.83
CA LEU A 48 0.60 10.52 -24.85
C LEU A 48 1.66 11.60 -24.75
N LEU A 49 1.25 12.84 -24.52
CA LEU A 49 2.17 13.96 -24.35
C LEU A 49 3.09 13.76 -23.15
N LEU A 50 2.54 13.44 -21.99
CA LEU A 50 3.31 13.30 -20.74
C LEU A 50 4.16 12.04 -20.72
N TYR A 51 3.58 10.88 -21.04
CA TYR A 51 4.23 9.58 -20.78
C TYR A 51 4.73 8.88 -22.06
N GLY A 52 4.38 9.36 -23.25
CA GLY A 52 4.76 8.74 -24.54
C GLY A 52 4.24 7.32 -24.73
N LYS A 53 3.26 6.89 -23.93
CA LYS A 53 2.64 5.56 -23.96
C LYS A 53 1.21 5.61 -23.41
N LEU A 54 0.43 4.58 -23.72
CA LEU A 54 -0.88 4.30 -23.11
C LEU A 54 -0.83 2.90 -22.49
N GLU A 55 -1.60 2.67 -21.41
CA GLU A 55 -1.54 1.42 -20.63
C GLU A 55 -1.78 0.14 -21.46
N LYS A 56 -2.59 0.21 -22.51
CA LYS A 56 -3.04 -0.95 -23.30
C LYS A 56 -2.57 -0.96 -24.76
N LEU A 57 -1.73 -0.01 -25.18
CA LEU A 57 -1.32 0.12 -26.57
C LEU A 57 0.20 0.10 -26.72
N ASN A 58 0.67 -0.67 -27.70
CA ASN A 58 2.08 -0.65 -28.09
C ASN A 58 2.44 0.68 -28.74
N LYS A 59 3.64 1.20 -28.50
CA LYS A 59 4.15 2.46 -29.08
C LYS A 59 4.05 2.51 -30.61
N SER A 60 4.26 1.37 -31.27
CA SER A 60 4.15 1.23 -32.74
C SER A 60 2.74 1.46 -33.29
N SER A 61 1.70 1.38 -32.43
CA SER A 61 0.30 1.57 -32.82
C SER A 61 -0.19 3.01 -32.63
N ILE A 62 0.64 3.90 -32.13
CA ILE A 62 0.29 5.31 -31.87
C ILE A 62 0.36 6.12 -33.16
N ALA A 63 1.44 5.98 -33.93
CA ALA A 63 1.56 6.65 -35.23
C ALA A 63 0.51 6.12 -36.20
N ASN A 64 0.01 7.01 -37.07
CA ASN A 64 -0.93 6.64 -38.14
C ASN A 64 -0.34 5.51 -38.99
N ARG A 65 -1.18 4.52 -39.33
CA ARG A 65 -0.71 3.33 -40.09
C ARG A 65 -0.23 3.65 -41.50
N LEU A 66 -0.80 4.70 -42.12
CA LEU A 66 -0.47 5.09 -43.50
C LEU A 66 0.73 6.06 -43.52
N ASN A 67 0.62 7.16 -42.80
CA ASN A 67 1.61 8.26 -42.87
C ASN A 67 2.80 8.06 -41.93
N LYS A 68 2.70 7.19 -40.93
CA LYS A 68 3.72 7.07 -39.87
C LYS A 68 4.03 8.44 -39.25
N ASN A 69 5.25 8.76 -38.91
CA ASN A 69 5.70 10.10 -38.46
C ASN A 69 4.71 10.83 -37.53
N GLY A 70 4.18 10.09 -36.55
CA GLY A 70 3.28 10.66 -35.54
C GLY A 70 3.98 11.77 -34.75
N TRP A 71 3.31 12.91 -34.58
CA TRP A 71 3.83 14.07 -33.88
C TRP A 71 2.78 14.65 -32.95
N ILE A 72 3.21 15.02 -31.74
CA ILE A 72 2.41 15.72 -30.74
C ILE A 72 3.25 16.78 -30.04
N ARG A 73 2.67 17.95 -29.85
CA ARG A 73 3.26 19.07 -29.14
C ARG A 73 2.24 19.61 -28.14
N GLY A 74 2.65 19.85 -26.91
CA GLY A 74 1.77 20.44 -25.92
C GLY A 74 2.45 21.53 -25.12
N THR A 75 1.65 22.53 -24.76
CA THR A 75 2.04 23.63 -23.88
C THR A 75 1.41 23.40 -22.53
N ILE A 76 2.22 23.42 -21.48
CA ILE A 76 1.84 23.16 -20.08
C ILE A 76 2.40 24.28 -19.21
N GLU A 77 1.62 24.75 -18.27
CA GLU A 77 2.08 25.65 -17.20
C GLU A 77 2.19 24.91 -15.87
N LYS A 78 3.29 25.14 -15.15
CA LYS A 78 3.49 24.63 -13.78
C LYS A 78 4.42 25.55 -13.00
N SER A 79 4.03 25.92 -11.78
CA SER A 79 4.86 26.74 -10.88
C SER A 79 5.42 28.03 -11.53
N ASN A 80 4.57 28.73 -12.28
CA ASN A 80 4.90 29.95 -13.05
C ASN A 80 5.93 29.75 -14.18
N HIS A 81 6.13 28.52 -14.62
CA HIS A 81 6.95 28.20 -15.79
C HIS A 81 6.09 27.65 -16.91
N THR A 82 6.45 27.98 -18.15
CA THR A 82 5.83 27.41 -19.34
C THR A 82 6.72 26.31 -19.90
N TYR A 83 6.14 25.14 -20.08
CA TYR A 83 6.80 23.98 -20.66
C TYR A 83 6.18 23.66 -22.00
N ILE A 84 7.03 23.43 -23.02
CA ILE A 84 6.61 22.86 -24.29
C ILE A 84 7.22 21.46 -24.39
N ILE A 85 6.36 20.45 -24.48
CA ILE A 85 6.76 19.06 -24.70
C ILE A 85 6.44 18.71 -26.14
N GLU A 86 7.42 18.20 -26.86
CA GLU A 86 7.25 17.76 -28.24
C GLU A 86 7.73 16.31 -28.37
N ARG A 87 6.89 15.47 -28.96
CA ARG A 87 7.19 14.05 -29.20
C ARG A 87 6.95 13.69 -30.66
N THR A 88 7.79 12.79 -31.14
CA THR A 88 7.51 12.07 -32.38
C THR A 88 7.40 10.58 -32.12
N PHE A 89 6.61 9.91 -32.92
CA PHE A 89 6.44 8.46 -32.91
C PHE A 89 6.77 7.93 -34.31
N SER A 90 7.80 7.06 -34.41
CA SER A 90 8.24 6.46 -35.67
C SER A 90 8.83 7.50 -36.70
N PRO A 91 10.04 8.09 -36.46
CA PRO A 91 10.98 7.77 -35.35
C PRO A 91 10.57 8.36 -34.02
N ASN A 92 11.11 7.79 -32.93
CA ASN A 92 10.80 8.26 -31.60
C ASN A 92 11.79 9.36 -31.18
N SER A 93 11.25 10.54 -30.86
CA SER A 93 12.01 11.63 -30.24
C SER A 93 11.19 12.28 -29.11
N LEU A 94 11.89 13.00 -28.25
CA LEU A 94 11.28 13.78 -27.18
C LEU A 94 12.12 15.00 -26.92
N THR A 95 11.49 16.17 -26.94
CA THR A 95 12.11 17.46 -26.64
C THR A 95 11.29 18.18 -25.59
N VAL A 96 11.96 18.76 -24.59
CA VAL A 96 11.33 19.57 -23.55
C VAL A 96 11.96 20.96 -23.53
N ILE A 97 11.12 21.98 -23.63
CA ILE A 97 11.52 23.38 -23.61
C ILE A 97 10.88 24.03 -22.38
N LYS A 98 11.67 24.65 -21.52
CA LYS A 98 11.21 25.43 -20.38
C LYS A 98 11.50 26.90 -20.58
N ASP A 99 10.49 27.75 -20.56
CA ASP A 99 10.61 29.21 -20.74
C ASP A 99 11.45 29.60 -21.95
N GLY A 100 11.28 28.86 -23.04
CA GLY A 100 12.02 29.06 -24.30
C GLY A 100 13.41 28.43 -24.38
N VAL A 101 13.90 27.82 -23.29
CA VAL A 101 15.20 27.13 -23.23
C VAL A 101 15.02 25.63 -23.37
N ASN A 102 15.71 25.01 -24.30
CA ASN A 102 15.70 23.55 -24.44
C ASN A 102 16.52 22.91 -23.32
N ILE A 103 15.87 22.02 -22.55
CA ILE A 103 16.46 21.31 -21.41
C ILE A 103 16.82 19.86 -21.73
N ASP A 104 16.70 19.44 -22.98
CA ASP A 104 16.91 18.07 -23.46
C ASP A 104 18.38 17.76 -23.77
N SER A 105 19.30 18.08 -22.85
CA SER A 105 20.75 17.96 -23.11
C SER A 105 21.27 16.51 -23.14
N TYR A 106 20.49 15.48 -22.77
CA TYR A 106 20.99 14.12 -22.49
C TYR A 106 20.16 12.97 -23.08
N GLY A 107 19.30 13.21 -24.08
CA GLY A 107 18.53 12.17 -24.78
C GLY A 107 17.14 11.88 -24.20
N THR A 108 16.36 11.06 -24.93
CA THR A 108 14.93 10.82 -24.64
C THR A 108 14.64 10.22 -23.27
N SER A 109 15.57 9.48 -22.67
CA SER A 109 15.38 8.88 -21.33
C SER A 109 15.45 9.94 -20.25
N SER A 110 16.44 10.83 -20.30
CA SER A 110 16.60 11.90 -19.32
C SER A 110 15.50 12.96 -19.44
N ALA A 111 15.04 13.24 -20.66
CA ALA A 111 13.91 14.12 -20.89
C ALA A 111 12.60 13.53 -20.33
N GLN A 112 12.39 12.20 -20.43
CA GLN A 112 11.24 11.53 -19.80
C GLN A 112 11.33 11.57 -18.27
N ASP A 113 12.48 11.27 -17.70
CA ASP A 113 12.70 11.36 -16.25
C ASP A 113 12.44 12.78 -15.72
N TYR A 114 12.79 13.80 -16.50
CA TYR A 114 12.49 15.19 -16.17
C TYR A 114 10.98 15.46 -16.20
N ILE A 115 10.27 15.00 -17.24
CA ILE A 115 8.81 15.13 -17.29
C ILE A 115 8.17 14.44 -16.09
N ASP A 116 8.57 13.20 -15.78
CA ASP A 116 7.98 12.40 -14.72
C ASP A 116 8.19 13.03 -13.33
N LYS A 117 9.36 13.64 -13.08
CA LYS A 117 9.72 14.24 -11.78
C LYS A 117 9.27 15.68 -11.62
N GLU A 118 9.46 16.49 -12.66
CA GLU A 118 9.34 17.94 -12.56
C GLU A 118 8.02 18.47 -13.13
N ILE A 119 7.40 17.78 -14.12
CA ILE A 119 6.21 18.28 -14.80
C ILE A 119 4.97 17.48 -14.40
N ALA A 120 4.98 16.16 -14.60
CA ALA A 120 3.79 15.34 -14.43
C ALA A 120 3.38 15.17 -12.98
N ASP A 121 4.30 14.82 -12.07
CA ASP A 121 4.08 14.53 -10.65
C ASP A 121 3.06 13.42 -10.35
N ILE A 122 2.39 12.90 -11.37
CA ILE A 122 1.30 11.93 -11.28
C ILE A 122 1.73 10.69 -12.04
N PRO A 123 1.69 9.50 -11.44
CA PRO A 123 1.93 8.25 -12.18
C PRO A 123 0.89 8.03 -13.29
N LEU A 124 1.31 7.48 -14.43
CA LEU A 124 0.41 7.18 -15.57
C LEU A 124 -0.87 6.42 -15.17
N PRO A 125 -0.85 5.39 -14.29
CA PRO A 125 -2.08 4.71 -13.89
C PRO A 125 -3.07 5.62 -13.16
N VAL A 126 -2.58 6.53 -12.33
CA VAL A 126 -3.44 7.52 -11.64
C VAL A 126 -4.00 8.51 -12.66
N PHE A 127 -3.15 9.04 -13.54
CA PHE A 127 -3.58 9.97 -14.60
C PHE A 127 -4.64 9.35 -15.51
N SER A 128 -4.41 8.14 -16.01
CA SER A 128 -5.32 7.47 -16.96
C SER A 128 -6.66 7.07 -16.35
N ASN A 129 -6.70 6.73 -15.07
CA ASN A 129 -7.93 6.24 -14.44
C ASN A 129 -8.77 7.34 -13.77
N MET A 130 -8.16 8.49 -13.44
CA MET A 130 -8.84 9.57 -12.72
C MET A 130 -9.11 10.80 -13.58
N ILE A 131 -8.37 10.98 -14.67
CA ILE A 131 -8.47 12.16 -15.53
C ILE A 131 -9.20 11.83 -16.83
N SER A 132 -9.11 10.57 -17.29
CA SER A 132 -9.81 10.09 -18.49
C SER A 132 -10.72 8.92 -18.14
N ILE A 133 -11.91 9.24 -17.65
CA ILE A 133 -12.88 8.28 -17.12
C ILE A 133 -13.79 7.78 -18.23
N SER A 134 -13.93 6.47 -18.39
CA SER A 134 -14.95 5.87 -19.26
C SER A 134 -15.95 5.09 -18.41
N LEU A 135 -17.17 5.61 -18.27
CA LEU A 135 -18.22 4.96 -17.47
C LEU A 135 -18.60 3.58 -18.00
N LYS A 136 -18.51 3.34 -19.31
CA LYS A 136 -18.71 1.98 -19.87
C LYS A 136 -17.70 0.93 -19.42
N LYS A 137 -16.49 1.36 -19.04
CA LYS A 137 -15.42 0.47 -18.56
C LYS A 137 -15.31 0.50 -17.03
N PHE A 138 -15.98 1.42 -16.42
CA PHE A 138 -16.02 1.59 -14.98
C PHE A 138 -17.13 0.65 -14.47
N LYS A 139 -16.75 -0.37 -13.71
CA LYS A 139 -17.75 -1.08 -12.90
C LYS A 139 -18.25 -0.10 -11.87
N SER A 140 -19.55 -0.07 -11.65
CA SER A 140 -20.14 0.80 -10.64
C SER A 140 -19.43 0.63 -9.29
N PHE A 141 -19.06 1.74 -8.70
CA PHE A 141 -18.40 1.74 -7.38
C PHE A 141 -19.28 1.10 -6.32
N LEU A 142 -20.61 1.22 -6.47
CA LEU A 142 -21.58 0.64 -5.56
C LEU A 142 -21.54 -0.89 -5.57
N THR A 143 -21.40 -1.48 -6.76
CA THR A 143 -21.45 -2.94 -6.98
C THR A 143 -20.07 -3.59 -7.12
N MET A 144 -18.98 -2.80 -7.11
CA MET A 144 -17.63 -3.32 -7.14
C MET A 144 -17.30 -4.24 -5.97
N SER A 145 -16.43 -5.22 -6.22
CA SER A 145 -15.84 -5.98 -5.13
C SER A 145 -15.01 -5.07 -4.19
N PRO A 146 -14.92 -5.38 -2.89
CA PRO A 146 -14.06 -4.62 -1.96
C PRO A 146 -12.61 -4.52 -2.45
N ALA A 147 -12.10 -5.53 -3.15
CA ALA A 147 -10.76 -5.55 -3.72
C ALA A 147 -10.58 -4.52 -4.86
N ASP A 148 -11.59 -4.40 -5.74
CA ASP A 148 -11.56 -3.44 -6.85
C ASP A 148 -11.66 -1.99 -6.34
N ARG A 149 -12.58 -1.73 -5.39
CA ARG A 149 -12.69 -0.43 -4.71
C ARG A 149 -11.39 -0.01 -4.07
N LYS A 150 -10.75 -0.92 -3.34
CA LYS A 150 -9.46 -0.69 -2.72
C LYS A 150 -8.37 -0.32 -3.74
N GLN A 151 -8.34 -0.94 -4.93
CA GLN A 151 -7.38 -0.58 -5.96
C GLN A 151 -7.55 0.87 -6.45
N ILE A 152 -8.80 1.33 -6.62
CA ILE A 152 -9.07 2.73 -6.98
C ILE A 152 -8.51 3.66 -5.91
N ILE A 153 -8.80 3.39 -4.67
CA ILE A 153 -8.39 4.18 -3.51
C ILE A 153 -6.86 4.18 -3.35
N ASP A 154 -6.23 3.02 -3.45
CA ASP A 154 -4.77 2.91 -3.42
C ASP A 154 -4.10 3.78 -4.51
N ARG A 155 -4.74 3.89 -5.68
CA ARG A 155 -4.28 4.76 -6.76
C ARG A 155 -4.52 6.25 -6.48
N VAL A 156 -5.72 6.63 -6.04
CA VAL A 156 -6.06 8.03 -5.72
C VAL A 156 -5.13 8.59 -4.64
N PHE A 157 -4.87 7.81 -3.59
CA PHE A 157 -4.00 8.22 -2.49
C PHE A 157 -2.52 7.87 -2.72
N ASN A 158 -2.17 7.28 -3.89
CA ASN A 158 -0.81 6.84 -4.23
C ASN A 158 -0.20 5.93 -3.14
N LEU A 159 -0.97 4.96 -2.68
CA LEU A 159 -0.56 4.00 -1.67
C LEU A 159 0.22 2.81 -2.27
N GLU A 160 0.50 2.83 -3.57
CA GLU A 160 1.19 1.75 -4.29
C GLU A 160 2.59 1.50 -3.70
N ALA A 161 3.32 2.56 -3.35
CA ALA A 161 4.63 2.44 -2.69
C ALA A 161 4.51 1.74 -1.32
N VAL A 162 3.45 1.99 -0.58
CA VAL A 162 3.15 1.32 0.70
C VAL A 162 2.85 -0.16 0.48
N ASN A 163 2.10 -0.50 -0.60
CA ASN A 163 1.82 -1.89 -0.98
C ASN A 163 3.09 -2.64 -1.35
N ILE A 164 3.96 -2.03 -2.19
CA ILE A 164 5.23 -2.62 -2.60
C ILE A 164 6.13 -2.86 -1.38
N ALA A 165 6.23 -1.88 -0.48
CA ALA A 165 6.98 -2.03 0.76
C ALA A 165 6.44 -3.17 1.63
N PHE A 166 5.12 -3.26 1.79
CA PHE A 166 4.44 -4.31 2.56
C PHE A 166 4.71 -5.71 1.99
N GLU A 167 4.57 -5.89 0.68
CA GLU A 167 4.85 -7.18 0.02
C GLU A 167 6.33 -7.56 0.12
N LYS A 168 7.24 -6.59 0.03
CA LYS A 168 8.67 -6.84 0.26
C LYS A 168 8.95 -7.28 1.69
N ILE A 169 8.39 -6.57 2.69
CA ILE A 169 8.54 -6.94 4.11
C ILE A 169 8.02 -8.36 4.36
N LYS A 170 6.87 -8.71 3.80
CA LYS A 170 6.32 -10.08 3.90
C LYS A 170 7.22 -11.13 3.28
N LYS A 171 7.81 -10.82 2.11
CA LYS A 171 8.73 -11.72 1.44
C LYS A 171 9.99 -11.92 2.30
N ASP A 172 10.61 -10.84 2.73
CA ASP A 172 11.82 -10.87 3.56
C ASP A 172 11.56 -11.64 4.88
N GLY A 173 10.36 -11.46 5.46
CA GLY A 173 9.93 -12.21 6.64
C GLY A 173 9.80 -13.71 6.41
N ARG A 174 9.27 -14.13 5.26
CA ARG A 174 9.21 -15.56 4.87
C ARG A 174 10.60 -16.15 4.66
N ASP A 175 11.48 -15.41 4.00
CA ASP A 175 12.84 -15.85 3.71
C ASP A 175 13.65 -16.04 5.01
N ILE A 176 13.53 -15.10 5.96
CA ILE A 176 14.15 -15.24 7.30
C ILE A 176 13.52 -16.38 8.11
N SER A 177 12.22 -16.57 8.06
CA SER A 177 11.56 -17.69 8.73
C SER A 177 12.03 -19.05 8.19
N ALA A 178 12.24 -19.15 6.88
CA ALA A 178 12.81 -20.34 6.25
C ALA A 178 14.27 -20.58 6.69
N ALA A 179 15.06 -19.51 6.81
CA ALA A 179 16.44 -19.61 7.32
C ALA A 179 16.45 -20.09 8.79
N ILE A 180 15.60 -19.57 9.66
CA ILE A 180 15.45 -20.03 11.04
C ILE A 180 15.12 -21.53 11.11
N ASN A 181 14.21 -22.00 10.25
CA ASN A 181 13.85 -23.42 10.22
C ASN A 181 15.03 -24.28 9.74
N SER A 182 15.81 -23.83 8.74
CA SER A 182 17.01 -24.49 8.27
C SER A 182 18.08 -24.56 9.36
N ASP A 183 18.33 -23.43 10.03
CA ASP A 183 19.31 -23.34 11.12
C ASP A 183 18.94 -24.25 12.30
N ASN A 184 17.66 -24.32 12.68
CA ASN A 184 17.17 -25.26 13.69
C ASN A 184 17.39 -26.73 13.31
N SER A 185 17.16 -27.07 12.03
CA SER A 185 17.42 -28.43 11.52
C SER A 185 18.91 -28.78 11.59
N THR A 186 19.76 -27.83 11.20
CA THR A 186 21.22 -27.98 11.24
C THR A 186 21.71 -28.12 12.68
N LEU A 187 21.18 -27.31 13.60
CA LEU A 187 21.51 -27.39 15.02
C LEU A 187 21.14 -28.76 15.62
N PHE A 188 19.99 -29.30 15.21
CA PHE A 188 19.58 -30.65 15.62
C PHE A 188 20.55 -31.73 15.10
N GLN A 189 20.97 -31.66 13.84
CA GLN A 189 21.93 -32.61 13.26
C GLN A 189 23.31 -32.51 13.93
N LEU A 190 23.79 -31.29 14.17
CA LEU A 190 25.04 -31.06 14.88
C LEU A 190 24.95 -31.58 16.32
N GLY A 191 23.82 -31.42 17.00
CA GLY A 191 23.56 -31.99 18.33
C GLY A 191 23.69 -33.51 18.36
N GLN A 192 23.15 -34.19 17.34
CA GLN A 192 23.31 -35.64 17.22
C GLN A 192 24.77 -36.04 16.98
N THR A 193 25.50 -35.31 16.12
CA THR A 193 26.90 -35.57 15.82
C THR A 193 27.77 -35.35 17.07
N PHE A 194 27.53 -34.26 17.79
CA PHE A 194 28.20 -33.97 19.06
C PHE A 194 28.00 -35.07 20.09
N GLN A 195 26.78 -35.58 20.21
CA GLN A 195 26.46 -36.64 21.16
C GLN A 195 27.13 -37.96 20.78
N ARG A 196 27.18 -38.33 19.47
CA ARG A 196 27.90 -39.53 18.98
C ARG A 196 29.40 -39.41 19.27
N ALA A 197 30.02 -38.30 18.89
CA ALA A 197 31.45 -38.09 19.13
C ALA A 197 31.81 -38.11 20.61
N THR A 198 30.96 -37.57 21.48
CA THR A 198 31.14 -37.60 22.92
C THR A 198 31.03 -39.02 23.50
N ASN A 199 30.09 -39.83 22.99
CA ASN A 199 29.95 -41.24 23.38
C ASN A 199 31.18 -42.07 22.94
N GLU A 200 31.70 -41.86 21.71
CA GLU A 200 32.91 -42.50 21.23
C GLU A 200 34.15 -42.11 22.03
N LEU A 201 34.26 -40.82 22.41
CA LEU A 201 35.32 -40.32 23.27
C LEU A 201 35.28 -41.02 24.64
N THR A 202 34.04 -41.21 25.21
CA THR A 202 33.83 -41.92 26.49
C THR A 202 34.25 -43.39 26.40
N ALA A 203 33.88 -44.04 25.29
CA ALA A 203 34.24 -45.45 25.08
C ALA A 203 35.77 -45.63 24.96
N LEU A 204 36.48 -44.72 24.29
CA LEU A 204 37.95 -44.72 24.20
C LEU A 204 38.57 -44.44 25.59
N GLN A 205 38.01 -43.50 26.35
CA GLN A 205 38.44 -43.23 27.73
C GLN A 205 38.29 -44.44 28.64
N GLU A 206 37.21 -45.18 28.53
CA GLU A 206 37.02 -46.42 29.29
C GLU A 206 38.04 -47.51 28.92
N LYS A 207 38.40 -47.62 27.63
CA LYS A 207 39.43 -48.55 27.15
C LYS A 207 40.81 -48.24 27.75
N PHE A 208 41.17 -46.94 27.79
CA PHE A 208 42.42 -46.48 28.42
C PHE A 208 42.41 -46.53 29.96
N LYS A 209 41.24 -46.42 30.60
CA LYS A 209 41.02 -46.50 32.03
C LYS A 209 41.53 -47.77 32.68
N ASN A 210 41.51 -48.88 31.92
CA ASN A 210 41.97 -50.17 32.39
C ASN A 210 43.49 -50.29 32.52
N GLU A 211 44.25 -49.33 32.00
CA GLU A 211 45.74 -49.41 31.94
C GLU A 211 46.47 -48.36 32.80
N VAL A 212 45.82 -47.22 33.25
CA VAL A 212 46.54 -46.14 33.98
C VAL A 212 45.71 -45.51 35.09
N ASN A 213 46.28 -45.38 36.28
CA ASN A 213 45.81 -44.64 37.47
C ASN A 213 44.28 -44.54 37.62
N LYS A 214 43.69 -45.66 37.82
CA LYS A 214 42.26 -45.94 37.81
C LYS A 214 41.41 -44.99 38.67
N THR A 215 41.86 -44.59 39.82
CA THR A 215 41.04 -43.94 40.84
C THR A 215 40.74 -42.45 40.49
N GLU A 216 41.74 -41.66 40.04
CA GLU A 216 41.56 -40.23 39.78
C GLU A 216 40.82 -39.97 38.45
N ILE A 217 41.07 -40.77 37.44
CA ILE A 217 40.34 -40.70 36.18
C ILE A 217 38.86 -41.12 36.37
N GLU A 218 38.59 -42.13 37.20
CA GLU A 218 37.25 -42.58 37.55
C GLU A 218 36.45 -41.49 38.29
N GLU A 219 37.04 -40.82 39.24
CA GLU A 219 36.40 -39.68 39.93
C GLU A 219 36.10 -38.49 39.00
N ASN A 220 37.04 -38.12 38.17
CA ASN A 220 36.85 -37.06 37.19
C ASN A 220 35.74 -37.43 36.16
N ASN A 221 35.72 -38.67 35.70
CA ASN A 221 34.70 -39.13 34.74
C ASN A 221 33.30 -39.17 35.36
N LYS A 222 33.18 -39.50 36.65
CA LYS A 222 31.89 -39.46 37.35
C LYS A 222 31.35 -38.03 37.41
N LYS A 223 32.19 -37.04 37.68
CA LYS A 223 31.82 -35.63 37.66
C LYS A 223 31.38 -35.16 36.28
N ILE A 224 32.15 -35.57 35.23
CA ILE A 224 31.80 -35.24 33.82
C ILE A 224 30.41 -35.81 33.48
N GLN A 225 30.10 -37.02 33.89
CA GLN A 225 28.81 -37.65 33.64
C GLN A 225 27.67 -36.84 34.32
N GLU A 226 27.82 -36.47 35.58
CA GLU A 226 26.83 -35.68 36.33
C GLU A 226 26.57 -34.30 35.64
N ILE A 227 27.62 -33.66 35.20
CA ILE A 227 27.50 -32.35 34.52
C ILE A 227 26.82 -32.51 33.14
N THR A 228 27.15 -33.58 32.39
CA THR A 228 26.53 -33.87 31.07
C THR A 228 25.03 -34.12 31.18
N ASP A 229 24.61 -34.88 32.21
CA ASP A 229 23.18 -35.12 32.50
C ASP A 229 22.45 -33.81 32.82
N ASN A 230 23.10 -32.92 33.55
CA ASN A 230 22.56 -31.59 33.85
C ASN A 230 22.42 -30.73 32.59
N VAL A 231 23.43 -30.73 31.68
CA VAL A 231 23.37 -30.02 30.38
C VAL A 231 22.21 -30.54 29.54
N THR A 232 21.99 -31.84 29.49
CA THR A 232 20.90 -32.47 28.75
C THR A 232 19.53 -32.00 29.25
N LYS A 233 19.33 -32.02 30.58
CA LYS A 233 18.10 -31.52 31.23
C LYS A 233 17.87 -30.04 30.94
N LEU A 234 18.92 -29.24 31.02
CA LEU A 234 18.84 -27.82 30.73
C LEU A 234 18.50 -27.53 29.26
N THR A 235 19.02 -28.33 28.34
CA THR A 235 18.71 -28.18 26.90
C THR A 235 17.23 -28.47 26.60
N THR A 236 16.66 -29.48 27.24
CA THR A 236 15.21 -29.78 27.16
C THR A 236 14.39 -28.61 27.71
N ALA A 237 14.75 -28.14 28.90
CA ALA A 237 14.07 -26.99 29.51
C ALA A 237 14.16 -25.73 28.64
N TYR A 238 15.29 -25.50 27.97
CA TYR A 238 15.44 -24.37 27.04
C TYR A 238 14.44 -24.43 25.89
N GLN A 239 14.19 -25.62 25.32
CA GLN A 239 13.22 -25.79 24.24
C GLN A 239 11.79 -25.48 24.71
N GLU A 240 11.40 -25.94 25.89
CA GLU A 240 10.08 -25.67 26.45
C GLU A 240 9.85 -24.17 26.68
N TYR A 241 10.81 -23.48 27.29
CA TYR A 241 10.71 -22.04 27.53
C TYR A 241 10.74 -21.22 26.21
N SER A 242 11.45 -21.68 25.19
CA SER A 242 11.47 -21.04 23.87
C SER A 242 10.10 -21.07 23.19
N THR A 243 9.39 -22.19 23.32
CA THR A 243 8.00 -22.31 22.83
C THR A 243 7.06 -21.36 23.58
N ALA A 244 7.18 -21.33 24.91
CA ALA A 244 6.38 -20.41 25.73
C ALA A 244 6.64 -18.94 25.38
N GLN A 245 7.89 -18.56 25.03
CA GLN A 245 8.24 -17.22 24.59
C GLN A 245 7.53 -16.85 23.27
N GLN A 246 7.46 -17.78 22.32
CA GLN A 246 6.74 -17.58 21.05
C GLN A 246 5.25 -17.37 21.28
N GLU A 247 4.64 -18.18 22.14
CA GLU A 247 3.24 -18.03 22.50
C GLU A 247 2.95 -16.68 23.18
N LEU A 248 3.83 -16.25 24.09
CA LEU A 248 3.71 -14.95 24.74
C LEU A 248 3.88 -13.80 23.75
N THR A 249 4.77 -13.94 22.78
CA THR A 249 4.94 -12.96 21.69
C THR A 249 3.66 -12.81 20.87
N THR A 250 3.02 -13.92 20.55
CA THR A 250 1.75 -13.92 19.83
C THR A 250 0.65 -13.21 20.65
N LYS A 251 0.57 -13.51 21.95
CA LYS A 251 -0.37 -12.84 22.85
C LYS A 251 -0.12 -11.32 22.95
N ILE A 252 1.14 -10.92 23.08
CA ILE A 252 1.53 -9.49 23.10
C ILE A 252 1.05 -8.78 21.82
N ASN A 253 1.25 -9.41 20.65
CA ASN A 253 0.85 -8.84 19.38
C ASN A 253 -0.69 -8.73 19.27
N ASP A 254 -1.43 -9.72 19.73
CA ASP A 254 -2.90 -9.67 19.76
C ASP A 254 -3.40 -8.55 20.68
N ILE A 255 -2.86 -8.45 21.90
CA ILE A 255 -3.24 -7.38 22.83
C ILE A 255 -2.96 -6.00 22.21
N LYS A 256 -1.78 -5.80 21.61
CA LYS A 256 -1.43 -4.55 20.94
C LYS A 256 -2.37 -4.20 19.79
N LYS A 257 -2.79 -5.19 19.02
CA LYS A 257 -3.80 -5.02 17.98
C LYS A 257 -5.13 -4.54 18.57
N ARG A 258 -5.62 -5.20 19.60
CA ARG A 258 -6.86 -4.82 20.31
C ARG A 258 -6.76 -3.42 20.94
N GLN A 259 -5.59 -3.05 21.48
CA GLN A 259 -5.32 -1.70 21.98
C GLN A 259 -5.42 -0.65 20.85
N TYR A 260 -4.82 -0.94 19.71
CA TYR A 260 -4.87 -0.04 18.55
C TYR A 260 -6.32 0.19 18.08
N GLU A 261 -7.08 -0.89 17.91
CA GLU A 261 -8.49 -0.83 17.52
C GLU A 261 -9.33 -0.03 18.54
N ASN A 262 -9.08 -0.24 19.83
CA ASN A 262 -9.81 0.45 20.90
C ASN A 262 -9.44 1.95 20.96
N ASN A 263 -8.17 2.31 20.81
CA ASN A 263 -7.71 3.69 20.79
C ASN A 263 -8.23 4.45 19.55
N PHE A 264 -8.34 3.77 18.42
CA PHE A 264 -8.98 4.30 17.24
C PHE A 264 -10.45 4.66 17.51
N ASN A 265 -11.18 3.74 18.14
CA ASN A 265 -12.57 3.98 18.52
C ASN A 265 -12.70 5.18 19.49
N ILE A 266 -11.81 5.30 20.47
CA ILE A 266 -11.78 6.44 21.41
C ILE A 266 -11.58 7.74 20.66
N LYS A 267 -10.61 7.80 19.73
CA LYS A 267 -10.35 8.99 18.93
C LYS A 267 -11.57 9.40 18.11
N THR A 268 -12.21 8.44 17.47
CA THR A 268 -13.46 8.70 16.71
C THR A 268 -14.59 9.25 17.59
N ILE A 269 -14.69 8.74 18.84
CA ILE A 269 -15.67 9.24 19.81
C ILE A 269 -15.29 10.66 20.25
N ASP A 270 -14.01 10.94 20.46
CA ASP A 270 -13.52 12.28 20.84
C ASP A 270 -13.79 13.34 19.77
N GLU A 271 -13.52 13.00 18.51
CA GLU A 271 -13.83 13.86 17.38
C GLU A 271 -15.34 14.18 17.35
N LYS A 272 -16.19 13.17 17.56
CA LYS A 272 -17.64 13.38 17.68
C LYS A 272 -18.00 14.23 18.88
N LEU A 273 -17.45 13.97 20.06
CA LEU A 273 -17.69 14.75 21.26
C LEU A 273 -17.24 16.21 21.11
N GLN A 274 -16.14 16.45 20.42
CA GLN A 274 -15.66 17.80 20.12
C GLN A 274 -16.63 18.56 19.20
N LEU A 275 -17.15 17.88 18.17
CA LEU A 275 -18.20 18.43 17.31
C LEU A 275 -19.45 18.79 18.14
N PHE A 276 -19.86 17.88 19.03
CA PHE A 276 -20.98 18.13 19.95
C PHE A 276 -20.68 19.20 21.01
N SER A 277 -19.43 19.48 21.37
CA SER A 277 -19.09 20.51 22.35
C SER A 277 -19.32 21.92 21.83
N GLN A 278 -19.27 22.13 20.51
CA GLN A 278 -19.48 23.44 19.89
C GLN A 278 -20.96 23.85 19.88
N ALA A 279 -21.88 22.94 20.21
CA ALA A 279 -23.35 23.18 20.32
C ALA A 279 -23.97 23.95 19.15
N LYS A 280 -23.27 24.05 18.03
CA LYS A 280 -23.70 24.78 16.82
C LYS A 280 -23.42 23.94 15.57
N CYS A 281 -24.34 23.98 14.63
CA CYS A 281 -24.11 23.39 13.32
C CYS A 281 -22.92 24.06 12.61
N PRO A 282 -21.88 23.36 12.18
CA PRO A 282 -20.75 23.99 11.51
C PRO A 282 -21.10 24.59 10.15
N THR A 283 -22.23 24.19 9.56
CA THR A 283 -22.68 24.66 8.25
C THR A 283 -23.62 25.86 8.31
N CYS A 284 -24.52 25.91 9.29
CA CYS A 284 -25.56 26.96 9.35
C CYS A 284 -25.57 27.76 10.66
N GLY A 285 -24.71 27.49 11.63
CA GLY A 285 -24.57 28.25 12.88
C GLY A 285 -25.70 28.06 13.89
N VAL A 286 -26.73 27.30 13.58
CA VAL A 286 -27.88 27.05 14.45
C VAL A 286 -27.45 26.27 15.69
N SER A 287 -27.84 26.74 16.87
CA SER A 287 -27.56 26.05 18.14
C SER A 287 -28.46 24.84 18.30
N PHE A 288 -27.87 23.69 18.59
CA PHE A 288 -28.61 22.48 18.93
C PHE A 288 -28.91 22.48 20.44
N VAL A 289 -30.13 22.80 20.83
CA VAL A 289 -30.61 22.67 22.20
C VAL A 289 -31.85 21.79 22.18
N SER A 290 -31.64 20.47 22.24
CA SER A 290 -32.72 19.51 22.41
C SER A 290 -32.31 18.45 23.45
N GLU A 291 -33.29 17.86 24.10
CA GLU A 291 -33.10 16.78 25.08
C GLU A 291 -32.34 15.58 24.45
N SER A 292 -32.67 15.25 23.22
CA SER A 292 -31.99 14.20 22.41
C SER A 292 -30.51 14.50 22.15
N TYR A 293 -30.11 15.76 22.05
CA TYR A 293 -28.71 16.17 21.89
C TYR A 293 -27.90 15.88 23.17
N THR A 294 -28.48 16.21 24.32
CA THR A 294 -27.82 15.96 25.61
C THR A 294 -27.71 14.47 25.89
N GLU A 295 -28.75 13.71 25.56
CA GLU A 295 -28.71 12.23 25.67
C GLU A 295 -27.63 11.60 24.76
N LEU A 296 -27.52 12.07 23.52
CA LEU A 296 -26.53 11.52 22.59
C LEU A 296 -25.10 11.85 23.03
N LYS A 297 -24.88 13.09 23.50
CA LYS A 297 -23.60 13.50 24.08
C LYS A 297 -23.24 12.66 25.32
N GLN A 298 -24.24 12.40 26.19
CA GLN A 298 -24.04 11.56 27.36
C GLN A 298 -23.71 10.12 26.95
N LYS A 299 -24.46 9.54 26.00
CA LYS A 299 -24.17 8.17 25.47
C LYS A 299 -22.77 8.07 24.86
N LEU A 300 -22.32 9.10 24.16
CA LEU A 300 -20.94 9.12 23.61
C LEU A 300 -19.90 9.22 24.74
N ALA A 301 -20.16 10.03 25.78
CA ALA A 301 -19.29 10.14 26.94
C ALA A 301 -19.22 8.79 27.71
N ASP A 302 -20.35 8.16 27.91
CA ASP A 302 -20.42 6.84 28.56
C ASP A 302 -19.70 5.78 27.74
N LEU A 303 -19.87 5.79 26.41
CA LEU A 303 -19.16 4.90 25.51
C LEU A 303 -17.64 5.17 25.55
N LYS A 304 -17.20 6.44 25.61
CA LYS A 304 -15.79 6.77 25.81
C LYS A 304 -15.25 6.20 27.13
N ASN A 305 -16.00 6.39 28.22
CA ASN A 305 -15.61 5.87 29.53
C ASN A 305 -15.48 4.34 29.51
N ALA A 306 -16.44 3.65 28.87
CA ALA A 306 -16.35 2.20 28.68
C ALA A 306 -15.13 1.79 27.85
N LYS A 307 -14.82 2.52 26.78
CA LYS A 307 -13.64 2.28 25.95
C LYS A 307 -12.33 2.58 26.69
N ASN A 308 -12.31 3.63 27.55
CA ASN A 308 -11.16 3.91 28.41
C ASN A 308 -10.93 2.80 29.45
N ALA A 309 -12.02 2.24 30.02
CA ALA A 309 -11.93 1.08 30.91
C ALA A 309 -11.29 -0.12 30.20
N ILE A 310 -11.71 -0.42 28.96
CA ILE A 310 -11.09 -1.46 28.13
C ILE A 310 -9.59 -1.16 27.89
N THR A 311 -9.22 0.11 27.66
CA THR A 311 -7.80 0.49 27.52
C THR A 311 -7.02 0.15 28.80
N ALA A 312 -7.59 0.44 29.97
CA ALA A 312 -6.95 0.12 31.25
C ALA A 312 -6.81 -1.40 31.45
N GLU A 313 -7.84 -2.16 31.13
CA GLU A 313 -7.78 -3.63 31.17
C GLU A 313 -6.70 -4.19 30.21
N LEU A 314 -6.69 -3.73 28.97
CA LEU A 314 -5.69 -4.15 27.99
C LEU A 314 -4.26 -3.76 28.39
N ASN A 315 -4.08 -2.60 29.04
CA ASN A 315 -2.79 -2.20 29.59
C ASN A 315 -2.34 -3.14 30.71
N ASN A 316 -3.25 -3.50 31.60
CA ASN A 316 -2.95 -4.45 32.66
C ASN A 316 -2.62 -5.84 32.10
N GLU A 317 -3.43 -6.36 31.16
CA GLU A 317 -3.18 -7.62 30.46
C GLU A 317 -1.81 -7.59 29.76
N LEU A 318 -1.49 -6.50 29.06
CA LEU A 318 -0.19 -6.33 28.40
C LEU A 318 0.97 -6.34 29.39
N ASN A 319 0.81 -5.66 30.52
CA ASN A 319 1.84 -5.62 31.56
C ASN A 319 2.08 -6.99 32.18
N GLU A 320 1.01 -7.74 32.44
CA GLU A 320 1.12 -9.11 32.95
C GLU A 320 1.86 -10.02 31.95
N VAL A 321 1.46 -9.99 30.68
CA VAL A 321 2.10 -10.80 29.63
C VAL A 321 3.55 -10.38 29.39
N ASN A 322 3.85 -9.08 29.41
CA ASN A 322 5.24 -8.58 29.31
C ASN A 322 6.10 -9.03 30.50
N THR A 323 5.51 -9.06 31.70
CA THR A 323 6.19 -9.58 32.89
C THR A 323 6.51 -11.06 32.73
N GLN A 324 5.54 -11.85 32.25
CA GLN A 324 5.75 -13.28 31.96
C GLN A 324 6.81 -13.47 30.88
N TYR A 325 6.75 -12.69 29.79
CA TYR A 325 7.74 -12.71 28.72
C TYR A 325 9.14 -12.38 29.24
N SER A 326 9.27 -11.33 30.07
CA SER A 326 10.52 -10.95 30.69
C SER A 326 11.07 -12.07 31.58
N ASN A 327 10.20 -12.71 32.37
CA ASN A 327 10.57 -13.83 33.21
C ASN A 327 11.07 -15.02 32.38
N VAL A 328 10.33 -15.40 31.33
CA VAL A 328 10.73 -16.48 30.41
C VAL A 328 12.06 -16.16 29.74
N ASN A 329 12.24 -14.92 29.26
CA ASN A 329 13.48 -14.48 28.66
C ASN A 329 14.67 -14.51 29.66
N SER A 330 14.41 -14.12 30.90
CA SER A 330 15.39 -14.22 31.99
C SER A 330 15.79 -15.67 32.26
N TYR A 331 14.82 -16.60 32.27
CA TYR A 331 15.08 -18.04 32.42
C TYR A 331 15.91 -18.59 31.27
N LEU A 332 15.56 -18.27 30.04
CA LEU A 332 16.33 -18.68 28.83
C LEU A 332 17.80 -18.22 28.91
N THR A 333 18.00 -16.97 29.33
CA THR A 333 19.37 -16.42 29.53
C THR A 333 20.13 -17.17 30.62
N LYS A 334 19.49 -17.45 31.76
CA LYS A 334 20.12 -18.19 32.88
C LYS A 334 20.49 -19.62 32.44
N ILE A 335 19.57 -20.33 31.79
CA ILE A 335 19.82 -21.70 31.31
C ILE A 335 21.04 -21.69 30.37
N ASN A 336 21.08 -20.75 29.42
CA ASN A 336 22.17 -20.65 28.46
C ASN A 336 23.52 -20.40 29.15
N ASN A 337 23.56 -19.46 30.09
CA ASN A 337 24.78 -19.18 30.86
C ASN A 337 25.24 -20.39 31.68
N THR A 338 24.33 -21.14 32.28
CA THR A 338 24.66 -22.34 33.06
C THR A 338 25.20 -23.44 32.14
N ILE A 339 24.62 -23.62 30.95
CA ILE A 339 25.15 -24.56 29.95
C ILE A 339 26.60 -24.20 29.57
N TYR A 340 26.90 -22.90 29.39
CA TYR A 340 28.28 -22.45 29.13
C TYR A 340 29.24 -22.75 30.29
N GLN A 341 28.82 -22.52 31.54
CA GLN A 341 29.63 -22.83 32.73
C GLN A 341 29.93 -24.32 32.83
N TYR A 342 28.93 -25.18 32.68
CA TYR A 342 29.11 -26.63 32.70
C TYR A 342 30.03 -27.15 31.58
N LYS A 343 29.93 -26.57 30.37
CA LYS A 343 30.85 -26.90 29.28
C LYS A 343 32.31 -26.52 29.61
N SER A 344 32.51 -25.38 30.26
CA SER A 344 33.85 -24.96 30.74
C SER A 344 34.42 -25.94 31.78
N GLU A 345 33.56 -26.39 32.72
CA GLU A 345 33.97 -27.33 33.77
C GLU A 345 34.33 -28.72 33.18
N ILE A 346 33.51 -29.23 32.25
CA ILE A 346 33.83 -30.46 31.50
C ILE A 346 35.20 -30.34 30.80
N SER A 347 35.47 -29.18 30.15
CA SER A 347 36.76 -28.95 29.47
C SER A 347 37.94 -29.01 30.45
N THR A 348 37.77 -28.43 31.62
CA THR A 348 38.82 -28.42 32.67
C THR A 348 39.15 -29.82 33.19
N LEU A 349 38.11 -30.63 33.50
CA LEU A 349 38.26 -32.00 33.96
C LEU A 349 38.86 -32.91 32.87
N ALA A 350 38.42 -32.72 31.62
CA ALA A 350 38.97 -33.47 30.48
C ALA A 350 40.45 -33.14 30.23
N ASN A 351 40.86 -31.89 30.40
CA ASN A 351 42.26 -31.48 30.30
C ASN A 351 43.11 -32.13 31.43
N LYS A 352 42.56 -32.19 32.67
CA LYS A 352 43.24 -32.87 33.78
C LYS A 352 43.42 -34.39 33.49
N ASN A 353 42.41 -35.03 32.98
CA ASN A 353 42.52 -36.43 32.53
C ASN A 353 43.54 -36.58 31.42
N LYS A 354 43.57 -35.66 30.47
CA LYS A 354 44.55 -35.61 29.39
C LYS A 354 45.97 -35.51 29.90
N MET A 355 46.23 -34.65 30.89
CA MET A 355 47.57 -34.54 31.53
C MET A 355 47.97 -35.86 32.21
N LEU A 356 47.03 -36.57 32.84
CA LEU A 356 47.23 -37.91 33.41
C LEU A 356 47.46 -38.98 32.32
N GLU A 357 46.83 -38.84 31.13
CA GLU A 357 46.93 -39.71 29.98
C GLU A 357 48.09 -39.43 29.05
N GLU A 358 48.64 -38.18 29.03
CA GLU A 358 49.84 -37.78 28.25
C GLU A 358 51.09 -38.54 28.67
N GLN A 359 51.08 -39.20 29.83
CA GLN A 359 52.06 -40.22 30.17
C GLN A 359 51.92 -41.52 29.33
N PHE A 360 50.79 -41.70 28.64
CA PHE A 360 50.56 -42.77 27.68
C PHE A 360 50.40 -42.14 26.29
N LYS A 361 51.25 -42.50 25.37
CA LYS A 361 51.29 -42.00 23.98
C LYS A 361 49.88 -41.92 23.37
N SER A 362 49.42 -40.69 23.08
CA SER A 362 48.14 -40.40 22.41
C SER A 362 48.01 -41.14 21.08
N SER A 363 47.01 -42.01 20.95
CA SER A 363 46.65 -42.57 19.63
C SER A 363 46.09 -41.44 18.74
N ALA A 364 46.43 -41.41 17.46
CA ALA A 364 45.94 -40.45 16.49
C ALA A 364 44.37 -40.40 16.44
N GLU A 365 43.74 -41.48 16.83
CA GLU A 365 42.31 -41.70 16.92
C GLU A 365 41.63 -40.81 17.97
N PHE A 366 42.24 -40.66 19.18
CA PHE A 366 41.73 -39.82 20.29
C PHE A 366 41.77 -38.35 19.89
N SER A 367 42.89 -37.90 19.31
CA SER A 367 43.03 -36.52 18.84
C SER A 367 42.02 -36.15 17.75
N SER A 368 41.72 -37.12 16.84
CA SER A 368 40.73 -36.90 15.78
C SER A 368 39.32 -36.73 16.31
N ILE A 369 38.88 -37.57 17.25
CA ILE A 369 37.53 -37.47 17.83
C ILE A 369 37.38 -36.20 18.70
N GLN A 370 38.42 -35.83 19.47
CA GLN A 370 38.41 -34.59 20.24
C GLN A 370 38.26 -33.35 19.31
N ASN A 371 38.92 -33.34 18.16
CA ASN A 371 38.77 -32.27 17.17
C ASN A 371 37.36 -32.21 16.59
N ILE A 372 36.71 -33.35 16.37
CA ILE A 372 35.31 -33.39 15.90
C ILE A 372 34.38 -32.76 16.97
N VAL A 373 34.54 -33.11 18.23
CA VAL A 373 33.76 -32.56 19.33
C VAL A 373 33.91 -31.05 19.38
N ASN A 374 35.14 -30.53 19.36
CA ASN A 374 35.42 -29.11 19.44
C ASN A 374 34.83 -28.34 18.23
N SER A 375 35.11 -28.84 17.00
CA SER A 375 34.60 -28.17 15.78
C SER A 375 33.07 -28.17 15.70
N THR A 376 32.43 -29.24 16.16
CA THR A 376 30.98 -29.33 16.19
C THR A 376 30.38 -28.36 17.23
N ALA A 377 31.01 -28.21 18.39
CA ALA A 377 30.59 -27.24 19.41
C ALA A 377 30.65 -25.79 18.90
N GLU A 378 31.77 -25.42 18.24
CA GLU A 378 31.94 -24.11 17.64
C GLU A 378 30.88 -23.82 16.56
N GLN A 379 30.59 -24.80 15.70
CA GLN A 379 29.55 -24.68 14.69
C GLN A 379 28.15 -24.49 15.31
N MET A 380 27.86 -25.25 16.38
CA MET A 380 26.58 -25.10 17.11
C MET A 380 26.42 -23.70 17.71
N ASP A 381 27.48 -23.16 18.29
CA ASP A 381 27.43 -21.83 18.90
C ASP A 381 27.29 -20.72 17.83
N ALA A 382 27.94 -20.86 16.68
CA ALA A 382 27.77 -19.94 15.54
C ALA A 382 26.30 -19.95 15.02
N ILE A 383 25.70 -21.13 14.87
CA ILE A 383 24.30 -21.24 14.42
C ILE A 383 23.33 -20.66 15.46
N LYS A 384 23.57 -20.87 16.75
CA LYS A 384 22.73 -20.24 17.81
C LYS A 384 22.78 -18.72 17.74
N GLN A 385 23.94 -18.15 17.46
CA GLN A 385 24.08 -16.70 17.28
C GLN A 385 23.26 -16.25 16.04
N GLN A 386 23.36 -16.94 14.92
CA GLN A 386 22.56 -16.64 13.72
C GLN A 386 21.05 -16.76 13.98
N LEU A 387 20.61 -17.77 14.72
CA LEU A 387 19.22 -17.93 15.14
C LEU A 387 18.73 -16.76 15.98
N SER A 388 19.56 -16.28 16.91
CA SER A 388 19.24 -15.11 17.73
C SER A 388 19.07 -13.88 16.86
N ASP A 389 20.02 -13.60 15.97
CA ASP A 389 20.01 -12.45 15.09
C ASP A 389 18.83 -12.50 14.10
N ASN A 390 18.56 -13.65 13.51
CA ASN A 390 17.44 -13.86 12.60
C ASN A 390 16.09 -13.72 13.32
N SER A 391 15.99 -14.16 14.57
CA SER A 391 14.78 -14.02 15.38
C SER A 391 14.47 -12.55 15.68
N LEU A 392 15.49 -11.75 15.96
CA LEU A 392 15.33 -10.31 16.15
C LEU A 392 14.87 -9.62 14.84
N LYS A 393 15.53 -9.94 13.72
CA LYS A 393 15.16 -9.41 12.40
C LYS A 393 13.72 -9.78 12.02
N LEU A 394 13.31 -11.02 12.29
CA LEU A 394 11.94 -11.47 12.02
C LEU A 394 10.92 -10.67 12.82
N LYS A 395 11.21 -10.40 14.10
CA LYS A 395 10.36 -9.58 14.95
C LYS A 395 10.24 -8.15 14.44
N ASP A 396 11.34 -7.56 13.97
CA ASP A 396 11.34 -6.21 13.40
C ASP A 396 10.51 -6.16 12.11
N LEU A 397 10.66 -7.16 11.25
CA LEU A 397 9.85 -7.27 10.03
C LEU A 397 8.36 -7.47 10.33
N GLN A 398 8.02 -8.24 11.37
CA GLN A 398 6.64 -8.39 11.82
C GLN A 398 6.05 -7.06 12.31
N ASN A 399 6.81 -6.29 13.08
CA ASN A 399 6.40 -4.95 13.52
C ASN A 399 6.23 -3.99 12.33
N LEU A 400 7.17 -4.01 11.38
CA LEU A 400 7.05 -3.24 10.14
C LEU A 400 5.83 -3.67 9.31
N ALA A 401 5.56 -4.98 9.22
CA ALA A 401 4.37 -5.48 8.53
C ALA A 401 3.07 -4.95 9.15
N LEU A 402 2.99 -4.81 10.46
CA LEU A 402 1.85 -4.18 11.13
C LEU A 402 1.70 -2.70 10.75
N VAL A 403 2.81 -1.96 10.72
CA VAL A 403 2.82 -0.53 10.35
C VAL A 403 2.38 -0.32 8.89
N TYR A 404 2.85 -1.16 7.97
CA TYR A 404 2.52 -1.07 6.55
C TYR A 404 1.25 -1.84 6.16
N SER A 405 0.59 -2.52 7.10
CA SER A 405 -0.68 -3.21 6.87
C SER A 405 -1.83 -2.25 6.55
N ILE A 406 -2.98 -2.83 6.22
CA ILE A 406 -4.21 -2.06 5.96
C ILE A 406 -4.60 -1.22 7.18
N ASP A 407 -4.47 -1.79 8.39
CA ASP A 407 -4.82 -1.17 9.66
C ASP A 407 -3.72 -0.20 10.18
N GLY A 408 -2.62 -0.06 9.46
CA GLY A 408 -1.49 0.81 9.82
C GLY A 408 -1.54 2.19 9.17
N VAL A 409 -0.45 2.55 8.47
CA VAL A 409 -0.29 3.87 7.81
C VAL A 409 -1.40 4.14 6.81
N LYS A 410 -1.87 3.12 6.07
CA LYS A 410 -2.94 3.29 5.08
C LYS A 410 -4.23 3.77 5.73
N GLN A 411 -4.64 3.14 6.81
CA GLN A 411 -5.86 3.52 7.51
C GLN A 411 -5.80 4.96 8.04
N LYS A 412 -4.65 5.40 8.53
CA LYS A 412 -4.46 6.79 8.96
C LYS A 412 -4.62 7.79 7.81
N VAL A 413 -4.11 7.46 6.62
CA VAL A 413 -4.30 8.30 5.43
C VAL A 413 -5.79 8.35 5.08
N ILE A 414 -6.43 7.20 5.00
CA ILE A 414 -7.84 7.06 4.62
C ILE A 414 -8.75 7.85 5.56
N ILE A 415 -8.60 7.68 6.87
CA ILE A 415 -9.44 8.33 7.88
C ILE A 415 -9.39 9.86 7.78
N ASN A 416 -8.25 10.42 7.44
CA ASN A 416 -8.11 11.87 7.30
C ASN A 416 -8.83 12.42 6.06
N TYR A 417 -8.99 11.62 5.02
CA TYR A 417 -9.63 12.05 3.77
C TYR A 417 -11.09 11.61 3.66
N LEU A 418 -11.50 10.60 4.40
CA LEU A 418 -12.85 10.04 4.32
C LEU A 418 -13.96 11.04 4.67
N PRO A 419 -13.87 11.85 5.74
CA PRO A 419 -14.88 12.90 6.01
C PRO A 419 -14.99 13.89 4.85
N ILE A 420 -13.85 14.29 4.29
CA ILE A 420 -13.81 15.23 3.16
C ILE A 420 -14.46 14.62 1.91
N LEU A 421 -14.24 13.30 1.68
CA LEU A 421 -14.88 12.59 0.58
C LEU A 421 -16.39 12.54 0.75
N ASN A 422 -16.87 12.20 1.94
CA ASN A 422 -18.28 12.09 2.23
C ASN A 422 -18.99 13.46 2.17
N ASP A 423 -18.36 14.53 2.69
CA ASP A 423 -18.87 15.89 2.56
C ASP A 423 -19.00 16.31 1.08
N GLU A 424 -18.02 15.93 0.26
CA GLU A 424 -18.04 16.23 -1.17
C GLU A 424 -19.08 15.39 -1.93
N ILE A 425 -19.25 14.11 -1.58
CA ILE A 425 -20.30 13.26 -2.13
C ILE A 425 -21.68 13.84 -1.80
N GLU A 426 -21.90 14.20 -0.55
CA GLU A 426 -23.17 14.79 -0.12
C GLU A 426 -23.47 16.10 -0.87
N HIS A 427 -22.48 16.98 -1.00
CA HIS A 427 -22.60 18.22 -1.75
C HIS A 427 -22.98 17.97 -3.23
N ASN A 428 -22.28 17.06 -3.88
CA ASN A 428 -22.51 16.74 -5.29
C ASN A 428 -23.86 16.03 -5.52
N LEU A 429 -24.33 15.18 -4.59
CA LEU A 429 -25.66 14.58 -4.64
C LEU A 429 -26.76 15.64 -4.51
N GLN A 430 -26.58 16.63 -3.64
CA GLN A 430 -27.51 17.75 -3.50
C GLN A 430 -27.61 18.59 -4.78
N LEU A 431 -26.48 18.85 -5.46
CA LEU A 431 -26.47 19.55 -6.75
C LEU A 431 -27.24 18.80 -7.86
N LEU A 432 -27.23 17.47 -7.82
CA LEU A 432 -27.98 16.62 -8.73
C LEU A 432 -29.44 16.40 -8.30
N ASN A 433 -29.92 17.05 -7.24
CA ASN A 433 -31.25 16.81 -6.64
C ASN A 433 -31.52 15.32 -6.38
N PHE A 434 -30.49 14.59 -5.94
CA PHE A 434 -30.59 13.16 -5.73
C PHE A 434 -31.23 12.87 -4.37
N PRO A 435 -32.26 11.98 -4.28
CA PRO A 435 -33.04 11.81 -3.06
C PRO A 435 -32.34 10.98 -1.98
N TYR A 436 -31.24 10.32 -2.33
CA TYR A 436 -30.55 9.41 -1.44
C TYR A 436 -29.33 10.07 -0.78
N GLN A 437 -28.97 9.58 0.41
CA GLN A 437 -27.72 9.88 1.09
C GLN A 437 -26.73 8.74 0.83
N LEU A 438 -25.48 9.07 0.59
CA LEU A 438 -24.42 8.12 0.38
C LEU A 438 -23.24 8.43 1.30
N ASP A 439 -22.89 7.48 2.14
CA ASP A 439 -21.70 7.51 2.97
C ASP A 439 -20.75 6.38 2.57
N ILE A 440 -19.47 6.67 2.52
CA ILE A 440 -18.42 5.66 2.36
C ILE A 440 -17.76 5.45 3.70
N ASP A 441 -17.66 4.19 4.16
CA ASP A 441 -17.05 3.84 5.44
C ASP A 441 -15.51 3.70 5.36
N SER A 442 -14.87 3.40 6.49
CA SER A 442 -13.41 3.23 6.58
C SER A 442 -12.86 2.00 5.84
N LYS A 443 -13.73 1.08 5.40
CA LYS A 443 -13.39 -0.06 4.54
C LYS A 443 -13.70 0.21 3.07
N PHE A 444 -14.16 1.44 2.75
CA PHE A 444 -14.68 1.86 1.45
C PHE A 444 -15.93 1.11 1.01
N GLU A 445 -16.75 0.69 1.95
CA GLU A 445 -18.07 0.17 1.65
C GLU A 445 -19.05 1.34 1.53
N PRO A 446 -19.77 1.45 0.40
CA PRO A 446 -20.77 2.48 0.22
C PRO A 446 -22.05 2.09 0.98
N HIS A 447 -22.60 3.02 1.73
CA HIS A 447 -23.86 2.92 2.47
C HIS A 447 -24.85 3.90 1.88
N LEU A 448 -25.79 3.40 1.08
CA LEU A 448 -26.85 4.18 0.47
C LEU A 448 -28.07 4.21 1.39
N LYS A 449 -28.64 5.39 1.65
CA LYS A 449 -29.79 5.56 2.54
C LYS A 449 -30.85 6.45 1.90
N GLU A 450 -32.11 6.09 2.08
CA GLU A 450 -33.26 6.93 1.80
C GLU A 450 -34.04 7.17 3.09
N LEU A 451 -34.26 8.42 3.45
CA LEU A 451 -34.93 8.82 4.70
C LEU A 451 -34.37 8.10 5.96
N GLY A 452 -33.06 7.81 5.96
CA GLY A 452 -32.38 7.14 7.07
C GLY A 452 -32.45 5.61 7.05
N VAL A 453 -33.11 4.99 6.04
CA VAL A 453 -33.18 3.54 5.86
C VAL A 453 -32.12 3.12 4.84
N GLU A 454 -31.34 2.09 5.15
CA GLU A 454 -30.32 1.57 4.26
C GLU A 454 -30.95 0.84 3.07
N LEU A 455 -30.48 1.18 1.87
CA LEU A 455 -30.94 0.59 0.60
C LEU A 455 -29.86 -0.31 0.03
N SER A 456 -30.30 -1.40 -0.63
CA SER A 456 -29.40 -2.19 -1.45
C SER A 456 -29.07 -1.42 -2.74
N PRO A 457 -27.80 -1.32 -3.15
CA PRO A 457 -27.42 -0.70 -4.42
C PRO A 457 -28.15 -1.30 -5.65
N GLU A 458 -28.55 -2.57 -5.56
CA GLU A 458 -29.29 -3.29 -6.61
C GLU A 458 -30.71 -2.76 -6.84
N THR A 459 -31.23 -1.89 -5.97
CA THR A 459 -32.55 -1.27 -6.14
C THR A 459 -32.53 -0.03 -7.01
N LEU A 460 -31.35 0.50 -7.32
CA LEU A 460 -31.21 1.65 -8.20
C LEU A 460 -31.45 1.26 -9.66
N SER A 461 -32.09 2.16 -10.41
CA SER A 461 -32.10 2.08 -11.87
C SER A 461 -30.71 2.35 -12.46
N ASP A 462 -30.45 1.87 -13.67
CA ASP A 462 -29.17 2.09 -14.37
C ASP A 462 -28.80 3.59 -14.44
N GLY A 463 -29.80 4.47 -14.60
CA GLY A 463 -29.59 5.92 -14.63
C GLY A 463 -29.25 6.52 -13.26
N GLU A 464 -29.83 6.01 -12.18
CA GLU A 464 -29.50 6.41 -10.81
C GLU A 464 -28.10 5.94 -10.44
N GLU A 465 -27.78 4.68 -10.74
CA GLU A 465 -26.45 4.13 -10.52
C GLU A 465 -25.37 4.93 -11.26
N ALA A 466 -25.58 5.28 -12.52
CA ALA A 466 -24.67 6.10 -13.30
C ALA A 466 -24.44 7.51 -12.71
N ARG A 467 -25.50 8.13 -12.16
CA ARG A 467 -25.40 9.44 -11.48
C ARG A 467 -24.60 9.35 -10.19
N VAL A 468 -24.86 8.32 -9.37
CA VAL A 468 -24.10 8.09 -8.12
C VAL A 468 -22.63 7.82 -8.44
N ASP A 469 -22.33 7.00 -9.44
CA ASP A 469 -20.97 6.72 -9.86
C ASP A 469 -20.26 7.99 -10.34
N LEU A 470 -20.94 8.85 -11.08
CA LEU A 470 -20.41 10.15 -11.51
C LEU A 470 -20.07 11.03 -10.30
N VAL A 471 -20.95 11.11 -9.32
CA VAL A 471 -20.73 11.87 -8.08
C VAL A 471 -19.50 11.34 -7.33
N ILE A 472 -19.41 10.03 -7.14
CA ILE A 472 -18.26 9.42 -6.47
C ILE A 472 -16.97 9.76 -7.22
N LEU A 473 -16.97 9.63 -8.56
CA LEU A 473 -15.80 9.91 -9.39
C LEU A 473 -15.38 11.39 -9.33
N CYS A 474 -16.34 12.32 -9.40
CA CYS A 474 -16.08 13.75 -9.24
C CYS A 474 -15.53 14.06 -7.83
N SER A 475 -16.09 13.46 -6.80
CA SER A 475 -15.62 13.63 -5.41
C SER A 475 -14.20 13.10 -5.21
N LEU A 476 -13.89 11.92 -5.75
CA LEU A 476 -12.53 11.38 -5.77
C LEU A 476 -11.56 12.25 -6.57
N PHE A 477 -12.00 12.79 -7.71
CA PHE A 477 -11.19 13.71 -8.51
C PHE A 477 -10.89 15.00 -7.75
N LYS A 478 -11.83 15.53 -6.99
CA LYS A 478 -11.60 16.72 -6.14
C LYS A 478 -10.57 16.46 -5.03
N LEU A 479 -10.56 15.25 -4.44
CA LEU A 479 -9.49 14.84 -3.54
C LEU A 479 -8.13 14.77 -4.24
N LEU A 480 -8.09 14.21 -5.45
CA LEU A 480 -6.88 14.21 -6.27
C LEU A 480 -6.40 15.63 -6.56
N LYS A 481 -7.32 16.55 -6.89
CA LYS A 481 -7.01 17.94 -7.17
C LYS A 481 -6.45 18.70 -5.97
N ARG A 482 -6.83 18.38 -4.73
CA ARG A 482 -6.19 18.93 -3.53
C ARG A 482 -4.70 18.61 -3.47
N ARG A 483 -4.30 17.45 -3.96
CA ARG A 483 -2.89 17.04 -4.06
C ARG A 483 -2.19 17.65 -5.27
N PHE A 484 -2.91 17.81 -6.38
CA PHE A 484 -2.43 18.33 -7.66
C PHE A 484 -3.27 19.53 -8.09
N PRO A 485 -3.21 20.66 -7.38
CA PRO A 485 -4.17 21.76 -7.52
C PRO A 485 -4.21 22.39 -8.89
N THR A 486 -3.14 22.29 -9.65
CA THR A 486 -3.02 22.89 -10.99
C THR A 486 -3.50 22.01 -12.14
N ILE A 487 -4.01 20.78 -11.87
CA ILE A 487 -4.67 19.96 -12.89
C ILE A 487 -5.96 20.64 -13.34
N ASN A 488 -6.07 20.87 -14.67
CA ASN A 488 -7.21 21.54 -15.25
C ASN A 488 -7.96 20.72 -16.30
N ILE A 489 -7.77 19.40 -16.38
CA ILE A 489 -8.48 18.55 -17.33
C ILE A 489 -9.22 17.43 -16.62
N LEU A 490 -10.44 17.17 -17.09
CA LEU A 490 -11.25 16.00 -16.76
C LEU A 490 -11.94 15.53 -18.03
N SER A 491 -11.90 14.23 -18.31
CA SER A 491 -12.54 13.67 -19.49
C SER A 491 -13.46 12.53 -19.09
N ILE A 492 -14.72 12.60 -19.49
CA ILE A 492 -15.74 11.62 -19.16
C ILE A 492 -16.34 11.07 -20.47
N ASP A 493 -16.14 9.78 -20.71
CA ASP A 493 -16.63 9.11 -21.91
C ASP A 493 -18.00 8.45 -21.63
N GLU A 494 -18.98 8.78 -22.48
CA GLU A 494 -20.31 8.16 -22.53
C GLU A 494 -21.17 8.33 -21.26
N VAL A 495 -21.02 9.42 -20.51
CA VAL A 495 -21.81 9.70 -19.30
C VAL A 495 -23.32 9.83 -19.58
N ILE A 496 -23.69 10.34 -20.76
CA ILE A 496 -25.09 10.66 -21.10
C ILE A 496 -25.81 9.47 -21.75
N SER A 497 -25.08 8.45 -22.22
CA SER A 497 -25.67 7.38 -23.04
C SER A 497 -26.63 6.43 -22.31
N SER A 498 -26.56 6.37 -20.99
CA SER A 498 -27.40 5.53 -20.12
C SER A 498 -28.49 6.31 -19.38
N LEU A 499 -28.60 7.64 -19.61
CA LEU A 499 -29.53 8.51 -18.91
C LEU A 499 -30.72 8.86 -19.79
N ASP A 500 -31.87 9.04 -19.15
CA ASP A 500 -33.05 9.68 -19.78
C ASP A 500 -32.76 11.19 -20.05
N SER A 501 -33.69 11.81 -20.79
CA SER A 501 -33.51 13.22 -21.22
C SER A 501 -33.44 14.20 -20.03
N GLU A 502 -34.23 14.01 -18.98
CA GLU A 502 -34.26 14.89 -17.81
C GLU A 502 -32.97 14.74 -16.99
N SER A 503 -32.59 13.51 -16.67
CA SER A 503 -31.33 13.19 -15.96
C SER A 503 -30.09 13.65 -16.73
N SER A 504 -30.12 13.59 -18.06
CA SER A 504 -29.03 14.09 -18.91
C SER A 504 -28.84 15.59 -18.77
N GLY A 505 -29.94 16.35 -18.74
CA GLY A 505 -29.91 17.80 -18.51
C GLY A 505 -29.28 18.17 -17.16
N LEU A 506 -29.75 17.53 -16.09
CA LEU A 506 -29.23 17.75 -14.73
C LEU A 506 -27.74 17.40 -14.62
N VAL A 507 -27.32 16.30 -15.20
CA VAL A 507 -25.91 15.87 -15.20
C VAL A 507 -25.03 16.85 -15.95
N LEU A 508 -25.47 17.39 -17.09
CA LEU A 508 -24.70 18.39 -17.84
C LEU A 508 -24.61 19.72 -17.10
N GLU A 509 -25.68 20.15 -16.46
CA GLU A 509 -25.67 21.36 -15.62
C GLU A 509 -24.71 21.18 -14.44
N PHE A 510 -24.79 20.06 -13.73
CA PHE A 510 -23.84 19.70 -12.68
C PHE A 510 -22.39 19.72 -13.17
N LEU A 511 -22.09 19.07 -14.30
CA LEU A 511 -20.72 19.01 -14.83
C LEU A 511 -20.21 20.39 -15.28
N LYS A 512 -21.09 21.25 -15.78
CA LYS A 512 -20.76 22.62 -16.15
C LYS A 512 -20.40 23.45 -14.91
N GLU A 513 -21.18 23.34 -13.86
CA GLU A 513 -20.92 24.01 -12.59
C GLU A 513 -19.66 23.45 -11.91
N TYR A 514 -19.52 22.13 -11.88
CA TYR A 514 -18.34 21.46 -11.37
C TYR A 514 -17.04 21.87 -12.11
N ALA A 515 -17.09 21.98 -13.43
CA ALA A 515 -15.96 22.46 -14.23
C ALA A 515 -15.57 23.89 -13.87
N LYS A 516 -16.54 24.80 -13.70
CA LYS A 516 -16.32 26.19 -13.31
C LYS A 516 -15.72 26.30 -11.91
N GLU A 517 -16.34 25.68 -10.92
CA GLU A 517 -15.88 25.73 -9.53
C GLU A 517 -14.46 25.18 -9.36
N ASN A 518 -14.14 24.15 -10.13
CA ASN A 518 -12.85 23.48 -10.03
C ASN A 518 -11.82 23.97 -11.08
N ASN A 519 -12.12 25.00 -11.89
CA ASN A 519 -11.27 25.50 -12.97
C ASN A 519 -10.77 24.36 -13.87
N LEU A 520 -11.72 23.61 -14.46
CA LEU A 520 -11.44 22.45 -15.30
C LEU A 520 -11.88 22.69 -16.73
N SER A 521 -11.13 22.18 -17.68
CA SER A 521 -11.60 21.88 -19.04
C SER A 521 -12.18 20.46 -19.01
N CYS A 522 -13.50 20.35 -18.96
CA CYS A 522 -14.22 19.08 -18.82
C CYS A 522 -14.68 18.62 -20.20
N PHE A 523 -14.17 17.47 -20.65
CA PHE A 523 -14.50 16.89 -21.97
C PHE A 523 -15.52 15.78 -21.80
N ILE A 524 -16.66 15.91 -22.48
CA ILE A 524 -17.72 14.91 -22.54
C ILE A 524 -17.77 14.32 -23.94
N VAL A 525 -17.77 12.99 -24.05
CA VAL A 525 -18.00 12.31 -25.32
C VAL A 525 -19.47 11.92 -25.42
N SER A 526 -20.13 12.35 -26.49
CA SER A 526 -21.50 11.94 -26.80
C SER A 526 -21.69 11.63 -28.29
N HIS A 527 -22.66 10.79 -28.56
CA HIS A 527 -23.14 10.47 -29.90
C HIS A 527 -24.47 11.16 -30.24
N THR A 528 -25.09 11.80 -29.26
CA THR A 528 -26.41 12.44 -29.39
C THR A 528 -26.28 13.93 -29.62
N ASP A 529 -27.23 14.49 -30.34
CA ASP A 529 -27.33 15.93 -30.63
C ASP A 529 -28.21 16.68 -29.60
N LEU A 530 -28.45 16.04 -28.45
CA LEU A 530 -29.25 16.62 -27.38
C LEU A 530 -28.39 17.59 -26.53
N PHE A 531 -29.00 18.65 -26.07
CA PHE A 531 -28.43 19.61 -25.11
C PHE A 531 -27.15 20.35 -25.58
N LEU A 532 -27.04 20.65 -26.87
CA LEU A 532 -25.85 21.36 -27.40
C LEU A 532 -25.60 22.73 -26.72
N ASP A 533 -26.67 23.40 -26.26
CA ASP A 533 -26.61 24.69 -25.61
C ASP A 533 -26.00 24.64 -24.19
N ASN A 534 -25.89 23.45 -23.60
CA ASN A 534 -25.26 23.29 -22.28
C ASN A 534 -23.73 23.32 -22.35
N PHE A 535 -23.16 23.14 -23.54
CA PHE A 535 -21.71 23.13 -23.74
C PHE A 535 -21.18 24.51 -24.09
N ASP A 536 -20.01 24.84 -23.54
CA ASP A 536 -19.31 26.10 -23.87
C ASP A 536 -18.55 25.97 -25.18
N LYS A 537 -18.17 24.75 -25.57
CA LYS A 537 -17.42 24.44 -26.79
C LYS A 537 -17.83 23.06 -27.32
N ILE A 538 -17.96 22.95 -28.63
CA ILE A 538 -18.22 21.67 -29.32
C ILE A 538 -17.06 21.39 -30.27
N ILE A 539 -16.46 20.23 -30.13
CA ILE A 539 -15.45 19.70 -31.05
C ILE A 539 -16.05 18.55 -31.82
N GLU A 540 -16.40 18.81 -33.06
CA GLU A 540 -16.93 17.79 -33.95
C GLU A 540 -15.78 17.04 -34.63
N VAL A 541 -15.76 15.73 -34.51
CA VAL A 541 -14.76 14.87 -35.12
C VAL A 541 -15.33 14.17 -36.32
N ASN A 542 -14.94 14.64 -37.48
CA ASN A 542 -15.34 14.11 -38.79
C ASN A 542 -14.23 13.24 -39.38
N LYS A 543 -14.60 12.15 -40.05
CA LYS A 543 -13.64 11.24 -40.70
C LYS A 543 -14.02 11.07 -42.18
N ASP A 544 -13.16 11.67 -43.03
CA ASP A 544 -13.17 11.43 -44.46
C ASP A 544 -11.73 11.03 -44.87
N GLY A 545 -11.50 9.72 -44.97
CA GLY A 545 -10.16 9.15 -45.01
C GLY A 545 -9.42 9.30 -43.69
N PHE A 546 -8.98 10.49 -43.34
CA PHE A 546 -8.41 10.84 -42.04
C PHE A 546 -9.40 11.62 -41.18
N SER A 547 -9.20 11.52 -39.85
CA SER A 547 -9.98 12.30 -38.90
C SER A 547 -9.54 13.76 -38.87
N LYS A 548 -10.51 14.67 -38.77
CA LYS A 548 -10.32 16.11 -38.60
C LYS A 548 -11.27 16.60 -37.50
N ILE A 549 -10.87 17.68 -36.82
CA ILE A 549 -11.73 18.35 -35.85
C ILE A 549 -12.22 19.69 -36.41
N ASN A 550 -13.49 20.01 -36.14
CA ASN A 550 -14.06 21.33 -36.31
C ASN A 550 -14.51 21.83 -34.92
N VAL A 551 -14.19 23.04 -34.60
CA VAL A 551 -14.52 23.62 -33.27
C VAL A 551 -15.62 24.66 -33.47
N PHE A 552 -16.68 24.54 -32.66
CA PHE A 552 -17.83 25.44 -32.65
C PHE A 552 -18.07 25.97 -31.23
N ILE A 553 -18.49 27.20 -31.12
CA ILE A 553 -18.95 27.80 -29.86
C ILE A 553 -20.47 27.98 -30.02
N PRO A 554 -21.31 27.30 -29.22
CA PRO A 554 -22.76 27.24 -29.47
C PRO A 554 -23.52 28.56 -29.38
N ASN A 555 -22.99 29.62 -28.87
CA ASN A 555 -23.68 30.88 -28.62
C ASN A 555 -22.95 32.12 -29.22
N VAL A 556 -22.21 31.96 -30.30
CA VAL A 556 -21.59 33.07 -31.05
C VAL A 556 -22.21 33.17 -32.44
#